data_ad8237633412e011335f371a4718fd96
#
_entry.id   ad8237633412e011335f371a4718fd96
#
_cell.length_a   1.000
_cell.length_b   1.000
_cell.length_c   1.000
_cell.angle_alpha   90.00
_cell.angle_beta   90.00
_cell.angle_gamma   90.00
#
_symmetry.space_group_name_H-M   'P 1'
#
loop_
_entity.id
_entity.type
_entity.pdbx_description
1 polymer ?
#
loop_
_entity_poly.entity_id
_entity_poly.type
_entity_poly.pdbx_seq_one_letter_code
_entity_poly.pdbx_strand_id
1 'polypeptide(L)'
;IKYDGITFPFRSHSFDICWSNAVIEHVGDWTKQVRFLKEIKRVSGVAFITTPNRRFPIEVHTRTPLLHFLPKKVFDNYLKLVGKKWAIGDYMNLLSYNDVKRLLKEAEINDYKIIRNKLFFFTLDFVIIFNNKGNSV
;
A
#
# COMPACT_ATOMS: atom_id res chain seq x y z
N ILE A 1 8.13 -7.54 16.84
CA ILE A 1 9.25 -6.93 16.08
C ILE A 1 8.70 -5.70 15.38
N LYS A 2 9.35 -4.56 15.54
CA LYS A 2 8.96 -3.31 14.89
C LYS A 2 9.76 -3.16 13.58
N TYR A 3 9.09 -2.85 12.48
CA TYR A 3 9.73 -2.52 11.21
C TYR A 3 10.33 -1.11 11.27
N ASP A 4 11.58 -0.97 10.90
CA ASP A 4 12.32 0.30 10.92
C ASP A 4 12.17 1.12 9.63
N GLY A 5 11.42 0.61 8.66
CA GLY A 5 11.27 1.22 7.33
C GLY A 5 12.38 0.86 6.35
N ILE A 6 13.33 0.03 6.72
CA ILE A 6 14.50 -0.31 5.93
C ILE A 6 14.54 -1.80 5.57
N THR A 7 14.67 -2.68 6.55
CA THR A 7 14.84 -4.12 6.32
C THR A 7 14.06 -4.91 7.36
N PHE A 8 13.36 -5.96 6.92
CA PHE A 8 12.77 -6.90 7.87
C PHE A 8 13.87 -7.73 8.54
N PRO A 9 13.84 -7.91 9.87
CA PRO A 9 14.85 -8.64 10.60
C PRO A 9 14.68 -10.17 10.46
N PHE A 10 14.42 -10.61 9.25
CA PHE A 10 14.22 -12.02 8.88
C PHE A 10 15.14 -12.39 7.72
N ARG A 11 15.52 -13.66 7.64
CA ARG A 11 16.25 -14.19 6.50
C ARG A 11 15.36 -14.26 5.26
N SER A 12 15.95 -14.29 4.08
CA SER A 12 15.22 -14.52 2.84
C SER A 12 14.46 -15.86 2.91
N HIS A 13 13.25 -15.87 2.35
CA HIS A 13 12.39 -17.06 2.31
C HIS A 13 12.10 -17.71 3.68
N SER A 14 11.98 -16.86 4.72
CA SER A 14 11.66 -17.33 6.08
C SER A 14 10.19 -17.69 6.27
N PHE A 15 9.31 -17.24 5.37
CA PHE A 15 7.87 -17.45 5.47
C PHE A 15 7.29 -17.97 4.17
N ASP A 16 6.31 -18.86 4.27
CA ASP A 16 5.56 -19.32 3.10
C ASP A 16 4.64 -18.23 2.56
N ILE A 17 4.01 -17.48 3.46
CA ILE A 17 3.03 -16.44 3.13
C ILE A 17 3.29 -15.20 3.96
N CYS A 18 3.24 -14.04 3.31
CA CYS A 18 3.16 -12.74 3.95
C CYS A 18 1.78 -12.12 3.70
N TRP A 19 1.12 -11.70 4.78
CA TRP A 19 -0.13 -10.94 4.71
C TRP A 19 0.10 -9.52 5.22
N SER A 20 -0.21 -8.54 4.39
CA SER A 20 -0.13 -7.12 4.70
C SER A 20 -1.46 -6.44 4.37
N ASN A 21 -2.22 -6.05 5.39
CA ASN A 21 -3.54 -5.45 5.20
C ASN A 21 -3.52 -3.96 5.53
N ALA A 22 -3.72 -3.10 4.53
CA ALA A 22 -3.76 -1.64 4.64
C ALA A 22 -2.54 -1.07 5.41
N VAL A 23 -1.33 -1.44 4.98
CA VAL A 23 -0.06 -1.02 5.60
C VAL A 23 0.81 -0.22 4.63
N ILE A 24 0.87 -0.60 3.36
CA ILE A 24 1.81 -0.02 2.39
C ILE A 24 1.62 1.50 2.23
N GLU A 25 0.41 2.00 2.36
CA GLU A 25 0.11 3.44 2.31
C GLU A 25 0.67 4.22 3.50
N HIS A 26 1.06 3.53 4.59
CA HIS A 26 1.56 4.11 5.83
C HIS A 26 3.07 3.96 6.03
N VAL A 27 3.77 3.23 5.16
CA VAL A 27 5.21 3.00 5.33
C VAL A 27 6.07 4.21 4.96
N GLY A 28 5.47 5.26 4.42
CA GLY A 28 6.13 6.50 4.05
C GLY A 28 6.06 6.80 2.55
N ASP A 29 7.11 7.46 2.04
CA ASP A 29 7.19 7.90 0.64
C ASP A 29 7.28 6.73 -0.37
N TRP A 30 7.30 7.09 -1.65
CA TRP A 30 7.39 6.14 -2.76
C TRP A 30 8.58 5.17 -2.62
N THR A 31 9.74 5.68 -2.28
CA THR A 31 10.97 4.87 -2.13
C THR A 31 10.82 3.83 -1.02
N LYS A 32 10.20 4.21 0.10
CA LYS A 32 9.93 3.31 1.21
C LYS A 32 8.87 2.27 0.84
N GLN A 33 7.84 2.65 0.07
CA GLN A 33 6.84 1.72 -0.44
C GLN A 33 7.45 0.66 -1.37
N VAL A 34 8.33 1.07 -2.29
CA VAL A 34 9.08 0.13 -3.16
C VAL A 34 9.94 -0.81 -2.31
N ARG A 35 10.68 -0.28 -1.34
CA ARG A 35 11.52 -1.06 -0.43
C ARG A 35 10.69 -2.06 0.38
N PHE A 36 9.55 -1.65 0.89
CA PHE A 36 8.62 -2.50 1.62
C PHE A 36 8.19 -3.71 0.78
N LEU A 37 7.83 -3.51 -0.49
CA LEU A 37 7.50 -4.59 -1.41
C LEU A 37 8.69 -5.51 -1.69
N LYS A 38 9.90 -4.95 -1.88
CA LYS A 38 11.13 -5.74 -2.05
C LYS A 38 11.41 -6.61 -0.83
N GLU A 39 11.20 -6.09 0.37
CA GLU A 39 11.37 -6.84 1.61
C GLU A 39 10.33 -7.96 1.76
N ILE A 40 9.05 -7.68 1.48
CA ILE A 40 8.03 -8.74 1.44
C ILE A 40 8.42 -9.83 0.45
N LYS A 41 8.83 -9.45 -0.76
CA LYS A 41 9.32 -10.39 -1.77
C LYS A 41 10.50 -11.22 -1.27
N ARG A 42 11.45 -10.59 -0.59
CA ARG A 42 12.64 -11.26 -0.07
C ARG A 42 12.33 -12.30 1.00
N VAL A 43 11.40 -12.00 1.90
CA VAL A 43 11.15 -12.86 3.09
C VAL A 43 10.08 -13.91 2.87
N SER A 44 9.21 -13.78 1.86
CA SER A 44 8.07 -14.69 1.68
C SER A 44 7.99 -15.33 0.29
N GLY A 45 7.44 -16.54 0.24
CA GLY A 45 7.15 -17.25 -1.00
C GLY A 45 5.93 -16.72 -1.74
N VAL A 46 4.89 -16.34 -0.99
CA VAL A 46 3.64 -15.75 -1.50
C VAL A 46 3.31 -14.50 -0.69
N ALA A 47 2.82 -13.47 -1.33
CA ALA A 47 2.32 -12.30 -0.64
C ALA A 47 0.86 -12.00 -0.99
N PHE A 48 0.13 -11.55 0.04
CA PHE A 48 -1.22 -11.04 -0.06
C PHE A 48 -1.25 -9.66 0.58
N ILE A 49 -1.41 -8.62 -0.23
CA ILE A 49 -1.33 -7.22 0.21
C ILE A 49 -2.62 -6.51 -0.16
N THR A 50 -3.22 -5.80 0.78
CA THR A 50 -4.35 -4.91 0.48
C THR A 50 -3.94 -3.46 0.66
N THR A 51 -4.53 -2.57 -0.14
CA THR A 51 -4.36 -1.13 -0.01
C THR A 51 -5.59 -0.39 -0.54
N PRO A 52 -6.06 0.68 0.14
CA PRO A 52 -7.17 1.48 -0.32
C PRO A 52 -6.87 2.16 -1.65
N ASN A 53 -7.91 2.31 -2.47
CA ASN A 53 -7.79 3.03 -3.73
C ASN A 53 -7.88 4.54 -3.51
N ARG A 54 -6.83 5.27 -3.86
CA ARG A 54 -6.80 6.75 -3.84
C ARG A 54 -7.98 7.38 -4.58
N ARG A 55 -8.53 6.71 -5.60
CA ARG A 55 -9.63 7.24 -6.41
C ARG A 55 -11.01 6.84 -5.89
N PHE A 56 -11.10 6.18 -4.73
CA PHE A 56 -12.39 5.93 -4.11
C PHE A 56 -12.99 7.24 -3.58
N PRO A 57 -14.29 7.52 -3.79
CA PRO A 57 -14.89 8.83 -3.44
C PRO A 57 -14.81 9.22 -1.97
N ILE A 58 -14.66 8.26 -1.08
CA ILE A 58 -14.54 8.48 0.37
C ILE A 58 -13.16 7.99 0.81
N GLU A 59 -12.36 8.87 1.42
CA GLU A 59 -11.11 8.44 2.03
C GLU A 59 -11.44 7.61 3.29
N VAL A 60 -11.06 6.32 3.25
CA VAL A 60 -11.54 5.31 4.22
C VAL A 60 -11.02 5.49 5.64
N HIS A 61 -9.80 6.04 5.81
CA HIS A 61 -9.20 6.26 7.13
C HIS A 61 -9.78 7.49 7.83
N THR A 62 -9.94 8.58 7.10
CA THR A 62 -10.50 9.82 7.64
C THR A 62 -12.01 9.94 7.46
N ARG A 63 -12.62 9.00 6.70
CA ARG A 63 -14.04 9.02 6.33
C ARG A 63 -14.46 10.35 5.70
N THR A 64 -13.57 10.92 4.90
CA THR A 64 -13.77 12.24 4.30
C THR A 64 -14.17 12.09 2.84
N PRO A 65 -15.37 12.51 2.45
CA PRO A 65 -15.81 12.43 1.06
C PRO A 65 -15.10 13.48 0.21
N LEU A 66 -14.54 13.05 -0.94
CA LEU A 66 -13.98 13.86 -2.03
C LEU A 66 -12.83 14.81 -1.68
N LEU A 67 -12.68 15.25 -0.43
CA LEU A 67 -11.69 16.27 -0.04
C LEU A 67 -10.23 15.79 -0.16
N HIS A 68 -9.98 14.50 -0.16
CA HIS A 68 -8.65 13.93 -0.38
C HIS A 68 -8.14 14.07 -1.83
N PHE A 69 -9.01 14.49 -2.77
CA PHE A 69 -8.62 14.87 -4.13
C PHE A 69 -8.05 16.29 -4.22
N LEU A 70 -8.25 17.11 -3.20
CA LEU A 70 -7.69 18.46 -3.13
C LEU A 70 -6.16 18.41 -2.98
N PRO A 71 -5.46 19.50 -3.33
CA PRO A 71 -4.03 19.63 -3.04
C PRO A 71 -3.75 19.31 -1.57
N LYS A 72 -2.66 18.55 -1.32
CA LYS A 72 -2.32 18.03 0.01
C LYS A 72 -2.39 19.09 1.12
N LYS A 73 -1.87 20.30 0.85
CA LYS A 73 -1.89 21.43 1.82
C LYS A 73 -3.32 21.81 2.24
N VAL A 74 -4.27 21.79 1.30
CA VAL A 74 -5.67 22.14 1.57
C VAL A 74 -6.33 21.04 2.39
N PHE A 75 -6.10 19.78 2.02
CA PHE A 75 -6.59 18.62 2.76
C PHE A 75 -6.00 18.55 4.18
N ASP A 76 -4.71 18.77 4.34
CA ASP A 76 -4.04 18.81 5.65
C ASP A 76 -4.62 19.92 6.55
N ASN A 77 -4.92 21.10 6.00
CA ASN A 77 -5.58 22.17 6.76
C ASN A 77 -6.99 21.80 7.20
N TYR A 78 -7.76 21.16 6.32
CA TYR A 78 -9.06 20.62 6.68
C TYR A 78 -8.95 19.58 7.82
N LEU A 79 -8.00 18.64 7.72
CA LEU A 79 -7.76 17.63 8.75
C LEU A 79 -7.37 18.26 10.11
N LYS A 80 -6.63 19.37 10.11
CA LYS A 80 -6.32 20.14 11.32
C LYS A 80 -7.60 20.70 11.95
N LEU A 81 -8.47 21.26 11.14
CA LEU A 81 -9.72 21.90 11.57
C LEU A 81 -10.68 20.88 12.21
N VAL A 82 -10.79 19.69 11.63
CA VAL A 82 -11.67 18.62 12.14
C VAL A 82 -11.00 17.73 13.20
N GLY A 83 -9.85 18.13 13.73
CA GLY A 83 -9.15 17.41 14.81
C GLY A 83 -8.45 16.12 14.41
N LYS A 84 -8.33 15.82 13.10
CA LYS A 84 -7.68 14.60 12.58
C LYS A 84 -6.20 14.82 12.28
N LYS A 85 -5.48 15.46 13.20
CA LYS A 85 -4.06 15.81 13.06
C LYS A 85 -3.15 14.60 12.83
N TRP A 86 -3.57 13.42 13.25
CA TRP A 86 -2.84 12.17 13.08
C TRP A 86 -2.69 11.75 11.60
N ALA A 87 -3.55 12.21 10.70
CA ALA A 87 -3.55 11.87 9.28
C ALA A 87 -2.79 12.89 8.40
N ILE A 88 -2.09 13.85 9.00
CA ILE A 88 -1.38 14.94 8.31
C ILE A 88 0.05 14.51 7.96
N GLY A 89 0.60 15.11 6.91
CA GLY A 89 1.99 14.89 6.49
C GLY A 89 2.18 13.58 5.73
N ASP A 90 3.31 12.89 5.94
CA ASP A 90 3.66 11.65 5.25
C ASP A 90 3.02 10.39 5.84
N TYR A 91 1.99 10.56 6.69
CA TYR A 91 1.32 9.45 7.33
C TYR A 91 0.55 8.56 6.34
N MET A 92 0.11 9.12 5.22
CA MET A 92 -0.79 8.43 4.29
C MET A 92 -0.45 8.77 2.84
N ASN A 93 0.09 7.78 2.13
CA ASN A 93 0.45 7.88 0.72
C ASN A 93 -0.38 6.88 -0.10
N LEU A 94 -1.65 7.24 -0.33
CA LEU A 94 -2.61 6.41 -1.03
C LEU A 94 -2.20 6.16 -2.49
N LEU A 95 -2.52 4.97 -2.97
CA LEU A 95 -2.15 4.48 -4.30
C LEU A 95 -3.35 4.42 -5.24
N SER A 96 -3.15 4.83 -6.49
CA SER A 96 -4.04 4.51 -7.60
C SER A 96 -3.66 3.16 -8.20
N TYR A 97 -4.51 2.62 -9.07
CA TYR A 97 -4.20 1.38 -9.81
C TYR A 97 -2.88 1.45 -10.60
N ASN A 98 -2.62 2.59 -11.22
CA ASN A 98 -1.38 2.80 -11.97
C ASN A 98 -0.16 2.90 -11.05
N ASP A 99 -0.32 3.51 -9.87
CA ASP A 99 0.73 3.59 -8.86
C ASP A 99 1.08 2.18 -8.36
N VAL A 100 0.08 1.33 -8.09
CA VAL A 100 0.31 -0.08 -7.69
C VAL A 100 1.10 -0.83 -8.75
N LYS A 101 0.72 -0.73 -10.03
CA LYS A 101 1.46 -1.36 -11.13
C LYS A 101 2.91 -0.87 -11.23
N ARG A 102 3.11 0.42 -11.08
CA ARG A 102 4.44 1.04 -11.13
C ARG A 102 5.29 0.59 -9.94
N LEU A 103 4.74 0.55 -8.73
CA LEU A 103 5.43 0.05 -7.54
C LEU A 103 5.87 -1.40 -7.72
N LEU A 104 4.98 -2.28 -8.21
CA LEU A 104 5.31 -3.68 -8.47
C LEU A 104 6.44 -3.82 -9.48
N LYS A 105 6.41 -3.03 -10.55
CA LYS A 105 7.49 -2.98 -11.56
C LYS A 105 8.82 -2.55 -10.94
N GLU A 106 8.85 -1.46 -10.16
CA GLU A 106 10.06 -0.95 -9.49
C GLU A 106 10.56 -1.89 -8.38
N ALA A 107 9.65 -2.67 -7.77
CA ALA A 107 10.01 -3.74 -6.85
C ALA A 107 10.43 -5.05 -7.56
N GLU A 108 10.47 -5.05 -8.90
CA GLU A 108 10.83 -6.23 -9.72
C GLU A 108 9.92 -7.43 -9.46
N ILE A 109 8.64 -7.18 -9.18
CA ILE A 109 7.60 -8.19 -9.01
C ILE A 109 6.85 -8.28 -10.35
N ASN A 110 7.09 -9.36 -11.11
CA ASN A 110 6.58 -9.53 -12.46
C ASN A 110 5.37 -10.49 -12.52
N ASP A 111 5.36 -11.51 -11.67
CA ASP A 111 4.27 -12.47 -11.57
C ASP A 111 3.31 -12.06 -10.43
N TYR A 112 2.25 -11.36 -10.80
CA TYR A 112 1.27 -10.85 -9.84
C TYR A 112 -0.15 -10.80 -10.39
N LYS A 113 -1.12 -10.82 -9.49
CA LYS A 113 -2.53 -10.56 -9.76
C LYS A 113 -3.01 -9.38 -8.93
N ILE A 114 -3.73 -8.44 -9.55
CA ILE A 114 -4.41 -7.35 -8.85
C ILE A 114 -5.91 -7.58 -8.97
N ILE A 115 -6.57 -7.77 -7.84
CA ILE A 115 -8.02 -7.86 -7.72
C ILE A 115 -8.52 -6.49 -7.26
N ARG A 116 -9.61 -6.01 -7.87
CA ARG A 116 -10.26 -4.76 -7.49
C ARG A 116 -11.54 -5.09 -6.72
N ASN A 117 -11.53 -4.87 -5.43
CA ASN A 117 -12.77 -4.94 -4.66
C ASN A 117 -13.61 -3.71 -4.96
N LYS A 118 -14.87 -3.94 -5.31
CA LYS A 118 -15.79 -2.87 -5.68
C LYS A 118 -16.86 -2.70 -4.62
N LEU A 119 -17.18 -1.44 -4.34
CA LEU A 119 -18.40 -1.05 -3.64
C LEU A 119 -19.26 -0.29 -4.64
N PHE A 120 -20.39 -0.90 -5.04
CA PHE A 120 -21.18 -0.45 -6.19
C PHE A 120 -20.32 -0.36 -7.48
N PHE A 121 -20.19 0.82 -8.07
CA PHE A 121 -19.43 1.06 -9.30
C PHE A 121 -17.97 1.48 -9.04
N PHE A 122 -17.59 1.75 -7.80
CA PHE A 122 -16.28 2.28 -7.45
C PHE A 122 -15.37 1.17 -6.93
N THR A 123 -14.10 1.19 -7.34
CA THR A 123 -13.07 0.35 -6.74
C THR A 123 -12.70 0.91 -5.37
N LEU A 124 -13.00 0.16 -4.32
CA LEU A 124 -12.72 0.53 -2.93
C LEU A 124 -11.24 0.34 -2.58
N ASP A 125 -10.72 -0.84 -2.87
CA ASP A 125 -9.34 -1.23 -2.57
C ASP A 125 -8.79 -2.16 -3.65
N PHE A 126 -7.49 -2.40 -3.57
CA PHE A 126 -6.76 -3.38 -4.38
C PHE A 126 -6.28 -4.50 -3.48
N VAL A 127 -6.47 -5.74 -3.95
CA VAL A 127 -5.80 -6.92 -3.41
C VAL A 127 -4.72 -7.33 -4.40
N ILE A 128 -3.48 -7.30 -3.95
CA ILE A 128 -2.30 -7.64 -4.71
C ILE A 128 -1.80 -8.98 -4.22
N ILE A 129 -1.73 -9.94 -5.14
CA ILE A 129 -1.19 -11.28 -4.86
C ILE A 129 -0.02 -11.50 -5.78
N PHE A 130 1.12 -11.89 -5.26
CA PHE A 130 2.25 -12.32 -6.07
C PHE A 130 2.92 -13.57 -5.49
N ASN A 131 3.47 -14.36 -6.38
CA ASN A 131 4.21 -15.56 -6.05
C ASN A 131 5.69 -15.34 -6.34
N ASN A 132 6.52 -15.52 -5.32
CA ASN A 132 7.95 -15.42 -5.42
C ASN A 132 8.63 -16.79 -5.43
N LYS A 133 7.86 -17.88 -5.42
CA LYS A 133 8.38 -19.21 -5.72
C LYS A 133 8.71 -19.19 -7.22
N GLY A 134 9.91 -18.67 -7.53
CA GLY A 134 10.46 -18.76 -8.87
C GLY A 134 10.35 -20.21 -9.33
N ASN A 135 10.08 -20.42 -10.59
CA ASN A 135 10.11 -21.71 -11.25
C ASN A 135 11.36 -22.48 -10.79
N SER A 136 11.22 -23.21 -9.71
CA SER A 136 12.14 -24.31 -9.41
C SER A 136 11.66 -25.45 -10.28
N VAL A 137 12.14 -25.47 -11.50
CA VAL A 137 12.21 -26.68 -12.32
C VAL A 137 13.37 -27.47 -11.80
#